data_e598fc54c85181f8623cff99adab0b9e
#
_entry.id   e598fc54c85181f8623cff99adab0b9e
#
_cell.length_a   1.000
_cell.length_b   1.000
_cell.length_c   1.000
_cell.angle_alpha   90.00
_cell.angle_beta   90.00
_cell.angle_gamma   90.00
#
_symmetry.space_group_name_H-M   'P 1'
#
loop_
_entity.id
_entity.type
_entity.pdbx_description
1 polymer ?
#
loop_
_entity_poly.entity_id
_entity_poly.type
_entity_poly.pdbx_seq_one_letter_code
_entity_poly.pdbx_strand_id
1 'polypeptide(L)'
;MWDLVFTVLNHPDKAVKGEFSAEDELGHHDAHLSKQDQQKQAKSLKEEQEALRELFATHGVEEFHDQLWFLFGPDIPDMIMLKFLRARKWNVHRAFAMLCKCVKWRIESDVMGIVAKGDLGLSREDPAYASQGPAEKVYSLGYSDKNVMPVIMIHVKNHIAATQPAETMTKFVISAAETFRTLVVYPNDKVIVVFDMSGFGMRNMDWHSLMTVLKILEGYYPETLAKLYTVSYTHLT
;
A
#
# COMPACT_ATOMS: atom_id res chain seq x y z
N MET A 1 -1.68 -19.78 3.47
CA MET A 1 -0.88 -18.55 3.74
C MET A 1 -0.48 -18.43 5.20
N TRP A 2 -1.38 -18.69 6.15
CA TRP A 2 -1.02 -18.74 7.58
C TRP A 2 0.08 -19.75 7.89
N ASP A 3 0.04 -20.94 7.29
CA ASP A 3 1.08 -21.96 7.47
C ASP A 3 2.48 -21.43 7.08
N LEU A 4 2.57 -20.63 6.00
CA LEU A 4 3.81 -19.99 5.60
C LEU A 4 4.27 -18.95 6.62
N VAL A 5 3.34 -18.12 7.14
CA VAL A 5 3.64 -17.14 8.18
C VAL A 5 4.18 -17.83 9.43
N PHE A 6 3.50 -18.86 9.93
CA PHE A 6 3.94 -19.60 11.12
C PHE A 6 5.24 -20.35 10.88
N THR A 7 5.45 -20.87 9.68
CA THR A 7 6.72 -21.55 9.35
C THR A 7 7.88 -20.56 9.39
N VAL A 8 7.69 -19.36 8.86
CA VAL A 8 8.73 -18.31 8.89
C VAL A 8 8.99 -17.81 10.31
N LEU A 9 7.94 -17.60 11.11
CA LEU A 9 8.10 -17.17 12.50
C LEU A 9 8.86 -18.21 13.34
N ASN A 10 8.66 -19.50 13.07
CA ASN A 10 9.31 -20.58 13.81
C ASN A 10 10.67 -21.01 13.22
N HIS A 11 10.87 -20.81 11.91
CA HIS A 11 12.06 -21.27 11.18
C HIS A 11 12.55 -20.22 10.18
N PRO A 12 13.03 -19.05 10.63
CA PRO A 12 13.42 -17.94 9.74
C PRO A 12 14.61 -18.30 8.82
N ASP A 13 15.46 -19.22 9.24
CA ASP A 13 16.59 -19.71 8.44
C ASP A 13 16.16 -20.36 7.12
N LYS A 14 14.99 -20.99 7.07
CA LYS A 14 14.42 -21.55 5.84
C LYS A 14 14.01 -20.46 4.84
N ALA A 15 13.48 -19.34 5.33
CA ALA A 15 13.14 -18.19 4.48
C ALA A 15 14.40 -17.60 3.82
N VAL A 16 15.48 -17.43 4.58
CA VAL A 16 16.77 -16.94 4.06
C VAL A 16 17.35 -17.88 3.02
N LYS A 17 17.22 -19.19 3.20
CA LYS A 17 17.71 -20.21 2.25
C LYS A 17 16.86 -20.33 0.99
N GLY A 18 15.67 -19.72 0.95
CA GLY A 18 14.76 -19.83 -0.18
C GLY A 18 14.02 -21.15 -0.27
N GLU A 19 13.90 -21.89 0.84
CA GLU A 19 13.21 -23.17 0.92
C GLU A 19 11.66 -23.04 0.81
N PHE A 20 11.17 -21.83 0.58
CA PHE A 20 9.78 -21.49 0.28
C PHE A 20 9.56 -21.22 -1.22
N SER A 21 10.35 -21.82 -2.10
CA SER A 21 10.27 -21.53 -3.53
C SER A 21 8.95 -22.01 -4.12
N ALA A 22 8.28 -21.13 -4.84
CA ALA A 22 7.07 -21.40 -5.60
C ALA A 22 7.37 -22.08 -6.95
N GLU A 23 8.56 -22.66 -7.14
CA GLU A 23 8.97 -23.23 -8.43
C GLU A 23 8.10 -24.42 -8.85
N ASP A 24 7.55 -25.14 -7.87
CA ASP A 24 6.74 -26.35 -8.16
C ASP A 24 5.30 -26.03 -8.58
N GLU A 25 4.78 -24.81 -8.35
CA GLU A 25 3.37 -24.46 -8.65
C GLU A 25 3.18 -23.64 -9.93
N LEU A 26 4.24 -23.13 -10.56
CA LEU A 26 4.16 -22.37 -11.80
C LEU A 26 3.64 -23.18 -13.00
N GLY A 27 3.62 -24.52 -12.88
CA GLY A 27 3.34 -25.41 -14.01
C GLY A 27 1.87 -25.54 -14.41
N HIS A 28 0.90 -25.23 -13.57
CA HIS A 28 -0.50 -25.63 -13.83
C HIS A 28 -1.49 -24.51 -14.10
N HIS A 29 -1.25 -23.26 -13.70
CA HIS A 29 -2.22 -22.16 -13.88
C HIS A 29 -1.91 -21.18 -15.01
N ASP A 30 -0.70 -21.15 -15.54
CA ASP A 30 -0.24 -20.11 -16.48
C ASP A 30 -0.21 -20.53 -17.96
N ALA A 31 -0.73 -21.70 -18.30
CA ALA A 31 -0.72 -22.23 -19.67
C ALA A 31 -1.49 -21.40 -20.71
N HIS A 32 -2.30 -20.42 -20.25
CA HIS A 32 -3.12 -19.55 -21.11
C HIS A 32 -2.57 -18.12 -21.27
N LEU A 33 -1.42 -17.81 -20.65
CA LEU A 33 -0.84 -16.46 -20.70
C LEU A 33 0.08 -16.29 -21.89
N SER A 34 0.13 -15.06 -22.43
CA SER A 34 1.12 -14.72 -23.46
C SER A 34 2.55 -14.87 -22.93
N LYS A 35 3.52 -15.12 -23.83
CA LYS A 35 4.96 -15.20 -23.45
C LYS A 35 5.45 -13.95 -22.74
N GLN A 36 4.95 -12.77 -23.09
CA GLN A 36 5.28 -11.51 -22.43
C GLN A 36 4.74 -11.46 -20.99
N ASP A 37 3.51 -11.92 -20.77
CA ASP A 37 2.91 -11.96 -19.44
C ASP A 37 3.61 -12.97 -18.53
N GLN A 38 3.99 -14.14 -19.08
CA GLN A 38 4.79 -15.15 -18.36
C GLN A 38 6.15 -14.59 -17.93
N GLN A 39 6.85 -13.86 -18.80
CA GLN A 39 8.13 -13.24 -18.47
C GLN A 39 7.97 -12.14 -17.40
N LYS A 40 6.91 -11.31 -17.50
CA LYS A 40 6.61 -10.27 -16.51
C LYS A 40 6.28 -10.89 -15.14
N GLN A 41 5.53 -12.00 -15.13
CA GLN A 41 5.21 -12.71 -13.90
C GLN A 41 6.43 -13.38 -13.27
N ALA A 42 7.29 -14.02 -14.07
CA ALA A 42 8.52 -14.64 -13.58
C ALA A 42 9.49 -13.59 -12.98
N LYS A 43 9.58 -12.40 -13.60
CA LYS A 43 10.38 -11.30 -13.07
C LYS A 43 9.82 -10.81 -11.72
N SER A 44 8.51 -10.58 -11.65
CA SER A 44 7.85 -10.16 -10.39
C SER A 44 8.05 -11.17 -9.26
N LEU A 45 7.98 -12.47 -9.57
CA LEU A 45 8.19 -13.52 -8.56
C LEU A 45 9.62 -13.51 -8.01
N LYS A 46 10.62 -13.35 -8.89
CA LYS A 46 12.02 -13.26 -8.44
C LYS A 46 12.26 -12.05 -7.53
N GLU A 47 11.70 -10.88 -7.89
CA GLU A 47 11.80 -9.68 -7.07
C GLU A 47 11.11 -9.86 -5.70
N GLU A 48 9.98 -10.55 -5.68
CA GLU A 48 9.24 -10.84 -4.43
C GLU A 48 10.01 -11.85 -3.55
N GLN A 49 10.63 -12.87 -4.13
CA GLN A 49 11.48 -13.84 -3.41
C GLN A 49 12.75 -13.19 -2.85
N GLU A 50 13.38 -12.31 -3.63
CA GLU A 50 14.56 -11.58 -3.16
C GLU A 50 14.20 -10.65 -1.99
N ALA A 51 13.09 -9.92 -2.08
CA ALA A 51 12.62 -9.08 -0.99
C ALA A 51 12.37 -9.88 0.31
N LEU A 52 11.90 -11.12 0.19
CA LEU A 52 11.73 -12.01 1.33
C LEU A 52 13.08 -12.40 1.96
N ARG A 53 14.05 -12.78 1.14
CA ARG A 53 15.40 -13.11 1.62
C ARG A 53 16.07 -11.93 2.31
N GLU A 54 16.02 -10.76 1.67
CA GLU A 54 16.58 -9.53 2.23
C GLU A 54 15.90 -9.13 3.54
N LEU A 55 14.58 -9.26 3.64
CA LEU A 55 13.82 -8.95 4.85
C LEU A 55 14.39 -9.72 6.05
N PHE A 56 14.51 -11.05 5.94
CA PHE A 56 14.97 -11.86 7.06
C PHE A 56 16.48 -11.81 7.30
N ALA A 57 17.27 -11.48 6.27
CA ALA A 57 18.71 -11.26 6.42
C ALA A 57 19.02 -9.93 7.12
N THR A 58 18.19 -8.89 6.91
CA THR A 58 18.45 -7.52 7.36
C THR A 58 17.72 -7.18 8.66
N HIS A 59 16.46 -7.55 8.76
CA HIS A 59 15.55 -7.10 9.82
C HIS A 59 15.24 -8.18 10.88
N GLY A 60 15.33 -9.44 10.51
CA GLY A 60 15.05 -10.55 11.42
C GLY A 60 13.54 -10.81 11.64
N VAL A 61 13.27 -11.79 12.51
CA VAL A 61 11.92 -12.29 12.77
C VAL A 61 11.10 -11.36 13.66
N GLU A 62 11.71 -10.71 14.61
CA GLU A 62 11.02 -9.85 15.58
C GLU A 62 10.42 -8.63 14.87
N GLU A 63 11.21 -7.92 14.06
CA GLU A 63 10.69 -6.79 13.28
C GLU A 63 9.62 -7.23 12.28
N PHE A 64 9.78 -8.39 11.64
CA PHE A 64 8.74 -8.94 10.78
C PHE A 64 7.45 -9.20 11.55
N HIS A 65 7.53 -9.83 12.72
CA HIS A 65 6.39 -10.10 13.58
C HIS A 65 5.66 -8.80 13.96
N ASP A 66 6.37 -7.84 14.49
CA ASP A 66 5.79 -6.58 14.98
C ASP A 66 5.12 -5.79 13.86
N GLN A 67 5.79 -5.69 12.69
CA GLN A 67 5.21 -5.03 11.53
C GLN A 67 4.04 -5.79 10.93
N LEU A 68 4.04 -7.10 10.97
CA LEU A 68 2.91 -7.92 10.50
C LEU A 68 1.67 -7.68 11.36
N TRP A 69 1.82 -7.71 12.68
CA TRP A 69 0.71 -7.44 13.60
C TRP A 69 0.24 -5.99 13.51
N PHE A 70 1.16 -5.06 13.31
CA PHE A 70 0.79 -3.67 13.04
C PHE A 70 0.04 -3.51 11.71
N LEU A 71 0.44 -4.25 10.67
CA LEU A 71 -0.28 -4.29 9.39
C LEU A 71 -1.71 -4.82 9.57
N PHE A 72 -1.93 -5.82 10.39
CA PHE A 72 -3.28 -6.29 10.70
C PHE A 72 -4.07 -5.22 11.44
N GLY A 73 -3.47 -4.58 12.43
CA GLY A 73 -4.06 -3.49 13.20
C GLY A 73 -5.40 -3.88 13.82
N PRO A 74 -6.44 -3.04 13.67
CA PRO A 74 -7.80 -3.33 14.15
C PRO A 74 -8.58 -4.27 13.22
N ASP A 75 -8.04 -4.60 12.06
CA ASP A 75 -8.70 -5.44 11.07
C ASP A 75 -8.69 -6.91 11.50
N ILE A 76 -9.63 -7.68 10.95
CA ILE A 76 -9.58 -9.14 11.04
C ILE A 76 -8.40 -9.62 10.17
N PRO A 77 -7.39 -10.32 10.73
CA PRO A 77 -6.19 -10.69 9.99
C PRO A 77 -6.47 -11.43 8.68
N ASP A 78 -7.49 -12.28 8.64
CA ASP A 78 -7.89 -12.99 7.43
C ASP A 78 -8.34 -12.05 6.31
N MET A 79 -8.95 -10.91 6.63
CA MET A 79 -9.36 -9.92 5.63
C MET A 79 -8.15 -9.29 4.95
N ILE A 80 -7.09 -9.03 5.70
CA ILE A 80 -5.82 -8.54 5.14
C ILE A 80 -5.16 -9.62 4.28
N MET A 81 -5.08 -10.85 4.78
CA MET A 81 -4.54 -11.99 4.02
C MET A 81 -5.29 -12.20 2.70
N LEU A 82 -6.62 -12.06 2.71
CA LEU A 82 -7.45 -12.18 1.51
C LEU A 82 -7.12 -11.10 0.46
N LYS A 83 -6.75 -9.87 0.85
CA LYS A 83 -6.33 -8.83 -0.08
C LYS A 83 -5.08 -9.24 -0.86
N PHE A 84 -4.07 -9.78 -0.19
CA PHE A 84 -2.86 -10.31 -0.85
C PHE A 84 -3.15 -11.50 -1.76
N LEU A 85 -4.00 -12.43 -1.31
CA LEU A 85 -4.41 -13.59 -2.11
C LEU A 85 -5.15 -13.16 -3.39
N ARG A 86 -6.09 -12.23 -3.30
CA ARG A 86 -6.80 -11.66 -4.47
C ARG A 86 -5.84 -10.96 -5.42
N ALA A 87 -4.91 -10.15 -4.91
CA ALA A 87 -3.92 -9.44 -5.71
C ALA A 87 -2.97 -10.39 -6.47
N ARG A 88 -2.82 -11.62 -6.02
CA ARG A 88 -2.00 -12.66 -6.65
C ARG A 88 -2.81 -13.84 -7.19
N LYS A 89 -4.10 -13.59 -7.52
CA LYS A 89 -5.01 -14.59 -8.15
C LYS A 89 -5.02 -15.91 -7.39
N TRP A 90 -5.05 -15.85 -6.05
CA TRP A 90 -5.10 -16.99 -5.12
C TRP A 90 -3.84 -17.88 -5.10
N ASN A 91 -2.75 -17.46 -5.74
CA ASN A 91 -1.46 -18.14 -5.58
C ASN A 91 -0.87 -17.80 -4.21
N VAL A 92 -0.83 -18.80 -3.32
CA VAL A 92 -0.46 -18.62 -1.90
C VAL A 92 0.98 -18.17 -1.74
N HIS A 93 1.92 -18.77 -2.49
CA HIS A 93 3.34 -18.43 -2.39
C HIS A 93 3.63 -17.01 -2.88
N ARG A 94 3.03 -16.63 -4.01
CA ARG A 94 3.16 -15.25 -4.54
C ARG A 94 2.49 -14.23 -3.64
N ALA A 95 1.34 -14.56 -3.04
CA ALA A 95 0.67 -13.70 -2.07
C ALA A 95 1.53 -13.50 -0.82
N PHE A 96 2.16 -14.57 -0.33
CA PHE A 96 3.07 -14.52 0.80
C PHE A 96 4.34 -13.69 0.49
N ALA A 97 4.95 -13.89 -0.67
CA ALA A 97 6.10 -13.08 -1.10
C ALA A 97 5.75 -11.59 -1.23
N MET A 98 4.55 -11.26 -1.74
CA MET A 98 4.05 -9.89 -1.76
C MET A 98 3.85 -9.32 -0.35
N LEU A 99 3.31 -10.12 0.58
CA LEU A 99 3.16 -9.73 1.98
C LEU A 99 4.52 -9.41 2.61
N CYS A 100 5.54 -10.26 2.40
CA CYS A 100 6.88 -10.03 2.90
C CYS A 100 7.52 -8.77 2.31
N LYS A 101 7.33 -8.51 1.01
CA LYS A 101 7.75 -7.26 0.37
C LYS A 101 7.04 -6.04 0.97
N CYS A 102 5.75 -6.16 1.28
CA CYS A 102 5.01 -5.11 1.95
C CYS A 102 5.54 -4.85 3.36
N VAL A 103 5.77 -5.89 4.16
CA VAL A 103 6.32 -5.77 5.52
C VAL A 103 7.72 -5.14 5.48
N LYS A 104 8.61 -5.59 4.59
CA LYS A 104 9.93 -4.99 4.39
C LYS A 104 9.85 -3.49 4.13
N TRP A 105 9.02 -3.10 3.17
CA TRP A 105 8.82 -1.69 2.85
C TRP A 105 8.27 -0.90 4.04
N ARG A 106 7.37 -1.45 4.83
CA ARG A 106 6.80 -0.81 6.02
C ARG A 106 7.87 -0.54 7.10
N ILE A 107 8.81 -1.47 7.27
CA ILE A 107 9.97 -1.30 8.16
C ILE A 107 10.87 -0.17 7.62
N GLU A 108 11.31 -0.27 6.37
CA GLU A 108 12.22 0.68 5.72
C GLU A 108 11.64 2.11 5.61
N SER A 109 10.33 2.23 5.53
CA SER A 109 9.61 3.52 5.46
C SER A 109 9.17 4.04 6.82
N ASP A 110 9.52 3.37 7.92
CA ASP A 110 9.13 3.73 9.28
C ASP A 110 7.62 3.98 9.45
N VAL A 111 6.80 3.09 8.86
CA VAL A 111 5.34 3.26 8.89
C VAL A 111 4.79 3.32 10.32
N MET A 112 5.31 2.48 11.23
CA MET A 112 4.93 2.53 12.66
C MET A 112 5.27 3.87 13.30
N GLY A 113 6.47 4.38 13.06
CA GLY A 113 6.91 5.68 13.58
C GLY A 113 6.09 6.84 13.01
N ILE A 114 5.76 6.82 11.71
CA ILE A 114 4.88 7.81 11.07
C ILE A 114 3.50 7.83 11.75
N VAL A 115 2.89 6.67 11.95
CA VAL A 115 1.57 6.55 12.58
C VAL A 115 1.62 6.94 14.06
N ALA A 116 2.65 6.51 14.78
CA ALA A 116 2.82 6.84 16.21
C ALA A 116 3.00 8.36 16.46
N LYS A 117 3.71 9.05 15.56
CA LYS A 117 3.85 10.51 15.61
C LYS A 117 2.53 11.23 15.34
N GLY A 118 1.73 10.67 14.44
CA GLY A 118 0.50 11.30 13.95
C GLY A 118 0.75 12.67 13.32
N ASP A 119 -0.31 13.33 12.87
CA ASP A 119 -0.20 14.62 12.17
C ASP A 119 0.47 15.71 13.01
N LEU A 120 0.24 15.74 14.32
CA LEU A 120 0.86 16.75 15.20
C LEU A 120 2.36 16.53 15.35
N GLY A 121 2.82 15.29 15.52
CA GLY A 121 4.24 14.97 15.63
C GLY A 121 4.98 15.25 14.32
N LEU A 122 4.43 14.78 13.22
CA LEU A 122 4.98 15.01 11.87
C LEU A 122 5.05 16.50 11.53
N SER A 123 4.02 17.29 11.88
CA SER A 123 3.98 18.73 11.66
C SER A 123 5.00 19.49 12.49
N ARG A 124 5.39 19.00 13.67
CA ARG A 124 6.45 19.61 14.49
C ARG A 124 7.84 19.34 13.93
N GLU A 125 8.04 18.19 13.31
CA GLU A 125 9.33 17.79 12.73
C GLU A 125 9.55 18.36 11.33
N ASP A 126 8.47 18.51 10.54
CA ASP A 126 8.54 18.91 9.13
C ASP A 126 7.53 20.03 8.83
N PRO A 127 8.01 21.30 8.67
CA PRO A 127 7.15 22.42 8.31
C PRO A 127 6.42 22.25 6.97
N ALA A 128 7.02 21.51 6.02
CA ALA A 128 6.36 21.21 4.75
C ALA A 128 5.19 20.24 4.97
N TYR A 129 5.33 19.29 5.90
CA TYR A 129 4.21 18.42 6.32
C TYR A 129 3.12 19.23 7.03
N ALA A 130 3.47 20.15 7.90
CA ALA A 130 2.51 21.01 8.59
C ALA A 130 1.58 21.80 7.66
N SER A 131 2.03 22.08 6.44
CA SER A 131 1.23 22.76 5.42
C SER A 131 0.15 21.89 4.78
N GLN A 132 0.19 20.55 4.96
CA GLN A 132 -0.73 19.61 4.29
C GLN A 132 -2.13 19.65 4.91
N GLY A 133 -2.22 19.67 6.23
CA GLY A 133 -3.50 19.67 6.97
C GLY A 133 -4.36 20.90 6.63
N PRO A 134 -3.87 22.13 6.81
CA PRO A 134 -4.60 23.35 6.43
C PRO A 134 -4.92 23.43 4.94
N ALA A 135 -4.17 22.75 4.09
CA ALA A 135 -4.44 22.73 2.65
C ALA A 135 -5.69 21.92 2.28
N GLU A 136 -6.26 21.15 3.21
CA GLU A 136 -7.43 20.30 2.95
C GLU A 136 -7.32 19.47 1.67
N LYS A 137 -6.13 18.89 1.44
CA LYS A 137 -5.85 18.13 0.23
C LYS A 137 -6.61 16.84 0.15
N VAL A 138 -6.71 16.15 1.29
CA VAL A 138 -7.31 14.82 1.40
C VAL A 138 -8.13 14.76 2.69
N TYR A 139 -9.39 14.33 2.59
CA TYR A 139 -10.27 14.15 3.73
C TYR A 139 -11.37 13.14 3.44
N SER A 140 -12.01 12.64 4.49
CA SER A 140 -13.16 11.75 4.38
C SER A 140 -14.46 12.53 4.25
N LEU A 141 -15.30 12.17 3.28
CA LEU A 141 -16.70 12.62 3.16
C LEU A 141 -17.67 11.80 3.99
N GLY A 142 -17.19 10.80 4.72
CA GLY A 142 -18.03 9.79 5.36
C GLY A 142 -18.21 8.55 4.52
N TYR A 143 -19.39 7.95 4.54
CA TYR A 143 -19.64 6.65 3.93
C TYR A 143 -20.65 6.74 2.77
N SER A 144 -20.49 5.87 1.77
CA SER A 144 -21.47 5.74 0.69
C SER A 144 -22.75 5.05 1.16
N ASP A 145 -23.91 5.52 0.67
CA ASP A 145 -25.23 5.04 1.11
C ASP A 145 -25.48 3.56 0.84
N LYS A 146 -24.97 3.03 -0.29
CA LYS A 146 -25.29 1.66 -0.72
C LYS A 146 -24.45 0.57 -0.06
N ASN A 147 -23.16 0.83 0.09
CA ASN A 147 -22.20 -0.21 0.50
C ASN A 147 -21.46 0.14 1.79
N VAL A 148 -21.75 1.29 2.41
CA VAL A 148 -21.08 1.77 3.63
C VAL A 148 -19.56 1.79 3.47
N MET A 149 -19.07 2.11 2.27
CA MET A 149 -17.64 2.27 2.00
C MET A 149 -17.20 3.70 2.30
N PRO A 150 -16.05 3.91 2.95
CA PRO A 150 -15.50 5.25 3.13
C PRO A 150 -15.30 5.95 1.79
N VAL A 151 -15.65 7.22 1.72
CA VAL A 151 -15.45 8.08 0.55
C VAL A 151 -14.37 9.10 0.89
N ILE A 152 -13.27 9.03 0.16
CA ILE A 152 -12.11 9.90 0.33
C ILE A 152 -12.09 10.93 -0.80
N MET A 153 -12.11 12.20 -0.43
CA MET A 153 -12.00 13.32 -1.36
C MET A 153 -10.54 13.79 -1.45
N ILE A 154 -10.07 14.02 -2.67
CA ILE A 154 -8.76 14.58 -2.96
C ILE A 154 -8.94 15.84 -3.79
N HIS A 155 -8.62 17.01 -3.23
CA HIS A 155 -8.63 18.29 -3.93
C HIS A 155 -7.28 18.56 -4.58
N VAL A 156 -7.18 18.31 -5.89
CA VAL A 156 -5.91 18.41 -6.62
C VAL A 156 -5.39 19.85 -6.66
N LYS A 157 -6.27 20.86 -6.69
CA LYS A 157 -5.90 22.30 -6.66
C LYS A 157 -5.07 22.70 -5.43
N ASN A 158 -5.21 21.95 -4.34
CA ASN A 158 -4.53 22.23 -3.07
C ASN A 158 -3.12 21.62 -3.00
N HIS A 159 -2.73 20.85 -4.01
CA HIS A 159 -1.37 20.36 -4.15
C HIS A 159 -0.54 21.36 -4.96
N ILE A 160 0.55 21.88 -4.38
CA ILE A 160 1.48 22.79 -5.05
C ILE A 160 2.83 22.07 -5.18
N ALA A 161 3.16 21.61 -6.37
CA ALA A 161 4.34 20.79 -6.64
C ALA A 161 5.65 21.41 -6.12
N ALA A 162 5.83 22.71 -6.32
CA ALA A 162 7.05 23.43 -5.94
C ALA A 162 7.32 23.48 -4.42
N THR A 163 6.30 23.24 -3.58
CA THR A 163 6.39 23.35 -2.12
C THR A 163 6.37 22.01 -1.41
N GLN A 164 6.43 20.91 -2.15
CA GLN A 164 6.24 19.55 -1.62
C GLN A 164 7.48 18.68 -1.85
N PRO A 165 8.41 18.59 -0.89
CA PRO A 165 9.51 17.62 -0.96
C PRO A 165 8.99 16.19 -1.10
N ALA A 166 9.68 15.36 -1.87
CA ALA A 166 9.29 13.98 -2.15
C ALA A 166 9.17 13.13 -0.87
N GLU A 167 10.06 13.35 0.10
CA GLU A 167 10.03 12.67 1.40
C GLU A 167 8.77 13.06 2.20
N THR A 168 8.45 14.35 2.26
CA THR A 168 7.22 14.85 2.91
C THR A 168 5.98 14.26 2.28
N MET A 169 5.93 14.19 0.93
CA MET A 169 4.81 13.57 0.21
C MET A 169 4.70 12.08 0.54
N THR A 170 5.80 11.37 0.63
CA THR A 170 5.79 9.94 1.02
C THR A 170 5.19 9.76 2.42
N LYS A 171 5.65 10.53 3.41
CA LYS A 171 5.10 10.51 4.78
C LYS A 171 3.62 10.86 4.80
N PHE A 172 3.21 11.88 4.04
CA PHE A 172 1.81 12.28 3.94
C PHE A 172 0.93 11.19 3.34
N VAL A 173 1.37 10.54 2.27
CA VAL A 173 0.62 9.44 1.64
C VAL A 173 0.49 8.26 2.58
N ILE A 174 1.55 7.89 3.30
CA ILE A 174 1.53 6.81 4.28
C ILE A 174 0.56 7.15 5.42
N SER A 175 0.67 8.32 6.04
CA SER A 175 -0.21 8.78 7.11
C SER A 175 -1.67 8.78 6.67
N ALA A 176 -1.97 9.33 5.49
CA ALA A 176 -3.32 9.34 4.93
C ALA A 176 -3.85 7.91 4.67
N ALA A 177 -3.05 7.04 4.05
CA ALA A 177 -3.45 5.67 3.76
C ALA A 177 -3.73 4.86 5.04
N GLU A 178 -2.87 4.98 6.07
CA GLU A 178 -3.08 4.31 7.36
C GLU A 178 -4.32 4.87 8.09
N THR A 179 -4.53 6.19 8.04
CA THR A 179 -5.73 6.82 8.63
C THR A 179 -7.01 6.36 7.93
N PHE A 180 -7.06 6.40 6.61
CA PHE A 180 -8.28 6.01 5.88
C PHE A 180 -8.56 4.51 5.95
N ARG A 181 -7.54 3.70 6.14
CA ARG A 181 -7.70 2.27 6.39
C ARG A 181 -8.51 2.00 7.67
N THR A 182 -8.36 2.81 8.71
CA THR A 182 -9.12 2.67 9.95
C THR A 182 -10.61 3.00 9.81
N LEU A 183 -11.01 3.67 8.72
CA LEU A 183 -12.43 3.95 8.44
C LEU A 183 -13.15 2.77 7.76
N VAL A 184 -12.41 1.78 7.29
CA VAL A 184 -12.99 0.61 6.65
C VAL A 184 -13.61 -0.29 7.71
N VAL A 185 -14.90 -0.59 7.57
CA VAL A 185 -15.65 -1.40 8.54
C VAL A 185 -16.13 -2.68 7.89
N TYR A 186 -15.85 -3.82 8.52
CA TYR A 186 -16.36 -5.12 8.09
C TYR A 186 -17.88 -5.07 7.83
N PRO A 187 -18.40 -5.68 6.78
CA PRO A 187 -17.76 -6.61 5.84
C PRO A 187 -17.04 -5.95 4.66
N ASN A 188 -16.98 -4.63 4.61
CA ASN A 188 -16.23 -3.92 3.57
C ASN A 188 -14.73 -3.98 3.85
N ASP A 189 -13.95 -3.97 2.77
CA ASP A 189 -12.49 -4.01 2.81
C ASP A 189 -11.85 -2.98 1.86
N LYS A 190 -12.67 -2.05 1.33
CA LYS A 190 -12.27 -1.11 0.27
C LYS A 190 -12.76 0.31 0.56
N VAL A 191 -12.13 1.27 -0.11
CA VAL A 191 -12.48 2.70 -0.09
C VAL A 191 -12.87 3.17 -1.49
N ILE A 192 -13.65 4.24 -1.55
CA ILE A 192 -13.94 5.00 -2.77
C ILE A 192 -13.10 6.27 -2.75
N VAL A 193 -12.42 6.58 -3.85
CA VAL A 193 -11.62 7.79 -3.98
C VAL A 193 -12.23 8.71 -5.04
N VAL A 194 -12.35 9.98 -4.72
CA VAL A 194 -12.86 11.03 -5.60
C VAL A 194 -11.78 12.10 -5.78
N PHE A 195 -11.31 12.27 -7.01
CA PHE A 195 -10.41 13.36 -7.39
C PHE A 195 -11.24 14.54 -7.88
N ASP A 196 -11.22 15.64 -7.13
CA ASP A 196 -11.78 16.90 -7.59
C ASP A 196 -10.71 17.69 -8.35
N MET A 197 -10.93 17.82 -9.66
CA MET A 197 -10.07 18.54 -10.60
C MET A 197 -10.44 20.02 -10.74
N SER A 198 -11.39 20.53 -9.96
CA SER A 198 -11.75 21.94 -10.01
C SER A 198 -10.56 22.82 -9.67
N GLY A 199 -10.23 23.78 -10.54
CA GLY A 199 -9.09 24.67 -10.36
C GLY A 199 -7.72 24.02 -10.53
N PHE A 200 -7.64 22.80 -11.09
CA PHE A 200 -6.38 22.20 -11.50
C PHE A 200 -5.67 23.05 -12.55
N GLY A 201 -4.36 23.22 -12.41
CA GLY A 201 -3.54 23.95 -13.36
C GLY A 201 -2.08 23.47 -13.32
N MET A 202 -1.20 24.10 -14.11
CA MET A 202 0.21 23.69 -14.25
C MET A 202 0.96 23.62 -12.92
N ARG A 203 0.65 24.48 -11.95
CA ARG A 203 1.27 24.49 -10.62
C ARG A 203 0.98 23.25 -9.78
N ASN A 204 -0.10 22.54 -10.12
CA ASN A 204 -0.56 21.35 -9.42
C ASN A 204 -0.01 20.07 -10.08
N MET A 205 0.60 20.19 -11.27
CA MET A 205 1.13 19.05 -12.02
C MET A 205 2.42 18.57 -11.38
N ASP A 206 2.36 17.41 -10.75
CA ASP A 206 3.48 16.75 -10.08
C ASP A 206 3.50 15.27 -10.45
N TRP A 207 4.20 14.98 -11.53
CA TRP A 207 4.34 13.62 -12.04
C TRP A 207 5.04 12.70 -11.04
N HIS A 208 6.04 13.24 -10.34
CA HIS A 208 6.81 12.46 -9.36
C HIS A 208 5.94 12.03 -8.19
N SER A 209 5.21 12.96 -7.58
CA SER A 209 4.29 12.66 -6.48
C SER A 209 3.18 11.71 -6.90
N LEU A 210 2.61 11.90 -8.11
CA LEU A 210 1.59 11.00 -8.63
C LEU A 210 2.11 9.56 -8.76
N MET A 211 3.30 9.38 -9.36
CA MET A 211 3.90 8.06 -9.52
C MET A 211 4.28 7.44 -8.17
N THR A 212 4.70 8.24 -7.19
CA THR A 212 4.96 7.79 -5.82
C THR A 212 3.69 7.29 -5.16
N VAL A 213 2.59 8.05 -5.24
CA VAL A 213 1.27 7.63 -4.72
C VAL A 213 0.84 6.30 -5.33
N LEU A 214 0.86 6.21 -6.66
CA LEU A 214 0.45 4.98 -7.37
C LEU A 214 1.31 3.79 -6.97
N LYS A 215 2.63 3.95 -6.91
CA LYS A 215 3.57 2.90 -6.50
C LYS A 215 3.30 2.42 -5.07
N ILE A 216 3.05 3.33 -4.14
CA ILE A 216 2.75 3.00 -2.75
C ILE A 216 1.43 2.24 -2.66
N LEU A 217 0.38 2.76 -3.27
CA LEU A 217 -0.95 2.16 -3.18
C LEU A 217 -1.01 0.79 -3.88
N GLU A 218 -0.46 0.68 -5.08
CA GLU A 218 -0.45 -0.58 -5.83
C GLU A 218 0.45 -1.65 -5.19
N GLY A 219 1.62 -1.23 -4.71
CA GLY A 219 2.63 -2.15 -4.18
C GLY A 219 2.36 -2.63 -2.76
N TYR A 220 1.77 -1.77 -1.91
CA TYR A 220 1.76 -2.01 -0.46
C TYR A 220 0.36 -1.92 0.19
N TYR A 221 -0.66 -1.45 -0.56
CA TYR A 221 -2.06 -1.43 -0.12
C TYR A 221 -2.96 -2.16 -1.13
N PRO A 222 -2.71 -3.48 -1.36
CA PRO A 222 -3.41 -4.22 -2.40
C PRO A 222 -4.91 -4.26 -2.15
N GLU A 223 -5.70 -4.29 -3.24
CA GLU A 223 -7.16 -4.48 -3.21
C GLU A 223 -7.93 -3.51 -2.29
N THR A 224 -7.34 -2.34 -1.99
CA THR A 224 -7.96 -1.35 -1.09
C THR A 224 -8.90 -0.40 -1.84
N LEU A 225 -8.68 -0.16 -3.13
CA LEU A 225 -9.49 0.73 -3.93
C LEU A 225 -10.70 0.00 -4.54
N ALA A 226 -11.93 0.44 -4.21
CA ALA A 226 -13.16 -0.04 -4.81
C ALA A 226 -13.45 0.68 -6.14
N LYS A 227 -13.44 2.02 -6.10
CA LYS A 227 -13.74 2.89 -7.23
C LYS A 227 -12.93 4.18 -7.13
N LEU A 228 -12.57 4.69 -8.30
CA LEU A 228 -11.94 5.99 -8.44
C LEU A 228 -12.84 6.84 -9.35
N TYR A 229 -13.23 8.01 -8.86
CA TYR A 229 -13.98 8.99 -9.65
C TYR A 229 -13.12 10.24 -9.85
N THR A 230 -13.19 10.81 -11.03
CA THR A 230 -12.63 12.12 -11.34
C THR A 230 -13.78 13.06 -11.68
N VAL A 231 -13.89 14.14 -10.92
CA VAL A 231 -14.95 15.13 -11.09
C VAL A 231 -14.37 16.49 -11.50
N SER A 232 -15.22 17.35 -12.07
CA SER A 232 -14.83 18.73 -12.46
C SER A 232 -13.68 18.82 -13.48
N TYR A 233 -13.44 17.76 -14.28
CA TYR A 233 -12.34 17.73 -15.26
C TYR A 233 -12.65 18.52 -16.56
N THR A 234 -13.91 18.91 -16.77
CA THR A 234 -14.37 19.60 -18.01
C THR A 234 -13.94 21.06 -18.12
N HIS A 235 -13.32 21.62 -17.10
CA HIS A 235 -12.83 23.00 -17.06
C HIS A 235 -11.31 23.12 -17.14
N LEU A 236 -10.64 22.11 -17.68
CA LEU A 236 -9.21 22.13 -17.97
C LEU A 236 -8.98 22.89 -19.28
N THR A 237 -9.03 24.23 -19.25
CA THR A 237 -8.67 25.12 -20.36
C THR A 237 -7.45 25.95 -20.02
#